data_7908ef4a4a125fbc52193e9bd580be18
#
_entry.id   7908ef4a4a125fbc52193e9bd580be18
#
_cell.length_a   1.000
_cell.length_b   1.000
_cell.length_c   1.000
_cell.angle_alpha   90.00
_cell.angle_beta   90.00
_cell.angle_gamma   90.00
#
_symmetry.space_group_name_H-M   'P 1'
#
loop_
_entity.id
_entity.type
_entity.pdbx_description
1 polymer ?
#
loop_
_entity_poly.entity_id
_entity_poly.type
_entity_poly.pdbx_seq_one_letter_code
_entity_poly.pdbx_strand_id
1 'polypeptide(L)'
;MSQRRRARHAARPRIPIVLAAAIFVAAVGALVAWRLELWPAPSQDAVAAPPPSVTIPSPTAAPTTSAPPTPTAAPSPEPANTAFDGITTFRGNQTRTYYGSGPVPMHPRVIWRYPAQGSLCSTSTDQHGEREWCGTGWTGQPNVIVGRRGKIEVRTNAYDGAYHFLNGKTGEPVRPALQTGDLAKGSATSDPDGFPLYYAGSRDNLFRVIALDRPEPTVLWDLNAETSVPNPVWNDDWDGAPLVVGDYLLEGGENSWFYVIRLHRGYDDRGMVTVRPKVVLTVPGFDDELLAVLPDSNVSIENSVAFRDGIVYFANSGGLVQGWDISRVLSGGSRAERVFRFWTGEDTDASVVIDQSGFLYVASELERFTARAREVGQLMKLDPRHPNDPLVWSFAIPELGAEGAGGVWATPALYGRMIYVATNHGDLIGLERRTGEERWRIHLAGPTWSSPVPIDDVLLQGDCGGTMHAFDISEPLREPPELWSLSLGSCIESTPSVLEDMIWVGTRGGGVYGIADRKG
;
A
#
# COMPACT_ATOMS: atom_id res chain seq x y z
N MET A 1 42.89 41.85 -24.12
CA MET A 1 42.57 41.52 -25.52
C MET A 1 41.83 40.21 -25.53
N SER A 2 40.50 40.27 -25.62
CA SER A 2 39.61 39.10 -25.55
C SER A 2 38.80 39.04 -26.86
N GLN A 3 38.93 37.99 -27.62
CA GLN A 3 38.12 37.77 -28.82
C GLN A 3 36.89 36.95 -28.47
N ARG A 4 35.71 37.51 -28.59
CA ARG A 4 34.41 36.82 -28.57
C ARG A 4 34.19 36.14 -29.91
N ARG A 5 34.03 34.80 -29.92
CA ARG A 5 33.51 34.06 -31.06
C ARG A 5 31.97 34.04 -30.98
N ARG A 6 31.30 34.60 -31.99
CA ARG A 6 29.84 34.49 -32.20
C ARG A 6 29.52 33.14 -32.85
N ALA A 7 28.67 32.36 -32.23
CA ALA A 7 28.04 31.18 -32.84
C ALA A 7 26.89 31.62 -33.75
N ARG A 8 26.89 31.15 -34.99
CA ARG A 8 25.80 31.35 -35.96
C ARG A 8 24.74 30.28 -35.76
N HIS A 9 23.50 30.69 -35.45
CA HIS A 9 22.33 29.83 -35.47
C HIS A 9 21.91 29.55 -36.92
N ALA A 10 21.89 28.29 -37.31
CA ALA A 10 21.27 27.84 -38.56
C ALA A 10 19.78 27.68 -38.34
N ALA A 11 18.97 28.37 -39.16
CA ALA A 11 17.51 28.29 -39.11
C ALA A 11 17.03 26.93 -39.68
N ARG A 12 16.20 26.21 -38.95
CA ARG A 12 15.47 25.03 -39.42
C ARG A 12 14.21 25.45 -40.19
N PRO A 13 13.86 24.81 -41.32
CA PRO A 13 12.63 25.13 -42.06
C PRO A 13 11.39 24.75 -41.25
N ARG A 14 10.44 25.67 -41.15
CA ARG A 14 9.12 25.45 -40.56
C ARG A 14 8.20 24.84 -41.62
N ILE A 15 7.73 23.61 -41.40
CA ILE A 15 6.67 22.97 -42.17
C ILE A 15 5.34 23.59 -41.69
N PRO A 16 4.45 24.08 -42.56
CA PRO A 16 3.19 24.68 -42.14
C PRO A 16 2.25 23.62 -41.55
N ILE A 17 1.72 23.90 -40.36
CA ILE A 17 0.83 23.05 -39.54
C ILE A 17 -0.42 22.58 -40.29
N VAL A 18 -0.84 23.31 -41.31
CA VAL A 18 -2.02 23.00 -42.13
C VAL A 18 -1.85 21.72 -42.98
N LEU A 19 -0.62 21.38 -43.41
CA LEU A 19 -0.36 20.18 -44.19
C LEU A 19 -0.33 18.91 -43.35
N ALA A 20 0.05 18.99 -42.08
CA ALA A 20 0.06 17.85 -41.16
C ALA A 20 -1.36 17.45 -40.73
N ALA A 21 -2.27 18.40 -40.57
CA ALA A 21 -3.65 18.12 -40.19
C ALA A 21 -4.45 17.43 -41.32
N ALA A 22 -4.18 17.78 -42.58
CA ALA A 22 -4.86 17.16 -43.74
C ALA A 22 -4.45 15.69 -43.93
N ILE A 23 -3.21 15.33 -43.67
CA ILE A 23 -2.69 13.95 -43.76
C ILE A 23 -3.27 13.08 -42.63
N PHE A 24 -3.46 13.64 -41.45
CA PHE A 24 -4.00 12.90 -40.28
C PHE A 24 -5.48 12.56 -40.47
N VAL A 25 -6.29 13.48 -40.99
CA VAL A 25 -7.72 13.26 -41.27
C VAL A 25 -7.92 12.22 -42.40
N ALA A 26 -7.05 12.21 -43.41
CA ALA A 26 -7.13 11.21 -44.50
C ALA A 26 -6.71 9.79 -44.02
N ALA A 27 -5.76 9.67 -43.09
CA ALA A 27 -5.36 8.39 -42.53
C ALA A 27 -6.40 7.77 -41.60
N VAL A 28 -7.09 8.58 -40.79
CA VAL A 28 -8.19 8.12 -39.91
C VAL A 28 -9.42 7.72 -40.74
N GLY A 29 -9.75 8.44 -41.80
CA GLY A 29 -10.85 8.10 -42.72
C GLY A 29 -10.65 6.75 -43.44
N ALA A 30 -9.41 6.44 -43.84
CA ALA A 30 -9.07 5.17 -44.50
C ALA A 30 -9.11 3.96 -43.54
N LEU A 31 -8.73 4.15 -42.26
CA LEU A 31 -8.79 3.11 -41.24
C LEU A 31 -10.23 2.75 -40.83
N VAL A 32 -11.14 3.72 -40.81
CA VAL A 32 -12.55 3.48 -40.49
C VAL A 32 -13.25 2.77 -41.65
N ALA A 33 -12.95 3.11 -42.90
CA ALA A 33 -13.52 2.44 -44.08
C ALA A 33 -13.06 0.98 -44.22
N TRP A 34 -11.80 0.68 -43.85
CA TRP A 34 -11.28 -0.69 -43.90
C TRP A 34 -11.86 -1.63 -42.82
N ARG A 35 -12.32 -1.10 -41.70
CA ARG A 35 -12.95 -1.90 -40.64
C ARG A 35 -14.41 -2.26 -40.89
N LEU A 36 -15.10 -1.58 -41.80
CA LEU A 36 -16.52 -1.82 -42.10
C LEU A 36 -16.78 -2.93 -43.16
N GLU A 37 -15.75 -3.42 -43.86
CA GLU A 37 -15.89 -4.44 -44.90
C GLU A 37 -15.59 -5.89 -44.49
N LEU A 38 -15.25 -6.17 -43.21
CA LEU A 38 -14.77 -7.50 -42.80
C LEU A 38 -15.66 -8.26 -41.81
N TRP A 39 -16.99 -8.00 -41.74
CA TRP A 39 -17.85 -8.80 -40.89
C TRP A 39 -19.02 -9.40 -41.68
N PRO A 40 -19.03 -10.74 -41.92
CA PRO A 40 -20.21 -11.41 -42.48
C PRO A 40 -21.30 -11.55 -41.40
N ALA A 41 -22.54 -11.28 -41.76
CA ALA A 41 -23.72 -11.43 -40.92
C ALA A 41 -23.95 -12.91 -40.55
N PRO A 42 -24.43 -13.21 -39.32
CA PRO A 42 -24.75 -14.57 -38.94
C PRO A 42 -26.02 -15.08 -39.64
N SER A 43 -25.91 -16.27 -40.26
CA SER A 43 -27.04 -17.01 -40.83
C SER A 43 -27.91 -17.58 -39.70
N GLN A 44 -29.23 -17.29 -39.77
CA GLN A 44 -30.26 -18.03 -39.02
C GLN A 44 -30.49 -19.37 -39.73
N ASP A 45 -30.54 -20.45 -38.91
CA ASP A 45 -31.27 -21.71 -39.06
C ASP A 45 -30.44 -22.92 -38.61
N ALA A 46 -30.78 -23.41 -37.45
CA ALA A 46 -30.88 -24.84 -37.17
C ALA A 46 -31.49 -25.05 -35.75
N VAL A 47 -32.77 -25.40 -35.74
CA VAL A 47 -33.47 -25.92 -34.54
C VAL A 47 -32.97 -27.35 -34.27
N ALA A 48 -32.28 -27.56 -33.17
CA ALA A 48 -31.88 -28.89 -32.73
C ALA A 48 -33.02 -29.56 -31.93
N ALA A 49 -33.30 -30.82 -32.24
CA ALA A 49 -34.29 -31.63 -31.57
C ALA A 49 -33.86 -31.99 -30.13
N PRO A 50 -34.82 -32.19 -29.19
CA PRO A 50 -34.52 -32.52 -27.81
C PRO A 50 -33.98 -33.96 -27.67
N PRO A 51 -33.05 -34.20 -26.70
CA PRO A 51 -32.54 -35.53 -26.43
C PRO A 51 -33.56 -36.43 -25.69
N PRO A 52 -33.47 -37.74 -25.81
CA PRO A 52 -34.40 -38.70 -25.21
C PRO A 52 -34.29 -38.72 -23.67
N SER A 53 -35.45 -38.84 -23.01
CA SER A 53 -35.58 -38.97 -21.55
C SER A 53 -34.93 -40.24 -21.01
N VAL A 54 -33.97 -40.06 -20.11
CA VAL A 54 -33.37 -41.16 -19.33
C VAL A 54 -34.12 -41.30 -18.01
N THR A 55 -34.71 -42.47 -17.79
CA THR A 55 -35.38 -42.86 -16.53
C THR A 55 -34.33 -43.16 -15.46
N ILE A 56 -34.30 -42.33 -14.40
CA ILE A 56 -33.41 -42.55 -13.25
C ILE A 56 -34.10 -43.46 -12.22
N PRO A 57 -33.48 -44.52 -11.75
CA PRO A 57 -34.04 -45.33 -10.64
C PRO A 57 -33.94 -44.58 -9.31
N SER A 58 -34.95 -44.71 -8.45
CA SER A 58 -35.03 -44.12 -7.10
C SER A 58 -33.80 -44.48 -6.24
N PRO A 59 -33.25 -43.51 -5.51
CA PRO A 59 -32.08 -43.77 -4.66
C PRO A 59 -32.45 -44.52 -3.42
N THR A 60 -31.71 -45.59 -3.15
CA THR A 60 -31.66 -46.31 -1.89
C THR A 60 -31.04 -45.41 -0.83
N ALA A 61 -31.64 -45.33 0.36
CA ALA A 61 -31.17 -44.49 1.47
C ALA A 61 -29.68 -44.74 1.81
N ALA A 62 -28.87 -43.68 1.73
CA ALA A 62 -27.48 -43.71 2.11
C ALA A 62 -27.32 -43.62 3.64
N PRO A 63 -26.25 -44.18 4.23
CA PRO A 63 -25.98 -44.08 5.66
C PRO A 63 -25.66 -42.65 6.04
N THR A 64 -26.18 -42.20 7.17
CA THR A 64 -25.95 -40.89 7.81
C THR A 64 -24.46 -40.73 8.11
N THR A 65 -23.74 -40.02 7.26
CA THR A 65 -22.40 -39.52 7.56
C THR A 65 -22.52 -38.35 8.50
N SER A 66 -21.90 -38.44 9.68
CA SER A 66 -21.72 -37.34 10.60
C SER A 66 -21.05 -36.16 9.87
N ALA A 67 -21.58 -34.94 10.05
CA ALA A 67 -21.02 -33.74 9.47
C ALA A 67 -19.53 -33.60 9.84
N PRO A 68 -18.66 -33.18 8.92
CA PRO A 68 -17.27 -32.90 9.26
C PRO A 68 -17.23 -31.79 10.33
N PRO A 69 -16.25 -31.84 11.26
CA PRO A 69 -16.13 -30.82 12.28
C PRO A 69 -16.00 -29.46 11.61
N THR A 70 -16.75 -28.50 12.11
CA THR A 70 -16.65 -27.08 11.69
C THR A 70 -15.18 -26.68 11.78
N PRO A 71 -14.57 -26.13 10.72
CA PRO A 71 -13.19 -25.66 10.80
C PRO A 71 -13.09 -24.63 11.93
N THR A 72 -12.25 -24.89 12.90
CA THR A 72 -11.90 -23.88 13.92
C THR A 72 -11.39 -22.66 13.17
N ALA A 73 -12.00 -21.49 13.41
CA ALA A 73 -11.53 -20.24 12.82
C ALA A 73 -10.04 -20.08 13.14
N ALA A 74 -9.25 -19.74 12.14
CA ALA A 74 -7.84 -19.44 12.37
C ALA A 74 -7.76 -18.26 13.37
N PRO A 75 -6.81 -18.29 14.34
CA PRO A 75 -6.67 -17.20 15.27
C PRO A 75 -6.48 -15.87 14.51
N SER A 76 -7.11 -14.81 15.00
CA SER A 76 -6.94 -13.47 14.44
C SER A 76 -5.47 -13.07 14.50
N PRO A 77 -4.97 -12.32 13.51
CA PRO A 77 -3.61 -11.79 13.57
C PRO A 77 -3.43 -10.88 14.79
N GLU A 78 -2.29 -11.00 15.45
CA GLU A 78 -1.95 -10.20 16.62
C GLU A 78 -1.21 -8.91 16.22
N PRO A 79 -1.37 -7.78 16.97
CA PRO A 79 -0.63 -6.56 16.72
C PRO A 79 0.88 -6.72 16.97
N ALA A 80 1.70 -5.83 16.42
CA ALA A 80 3.14 -5.81 16.69
C ALA A 80 3.46 -5.46 18.14
N ASN A 81 2.61 -4.68 18.78
CA ASN A 81 2.74 -4.23 20.18
C ASN A 81 1.88 -5.07 21.11
N THR A 82 2.46 -5.47 22.24
CA THR A 82 1.74 -6.20 23.29
C THR A 82 1.65 -5.40 24.60
N ALA A 83 2.33 -4.26 24.68
CA ALA A 83 2.42 -3.43 25.89
C ALA A 83 1.22 -2.46 26.05
N PHE A 84 0.46 -2.21 25.02
CA PHE A 84 -0.69 -1.30 24.99
C PHE A 84 -1.58 -1.62 23.77
N ASP A 85 -2.83 -1.16 23.78
CA ASP A 85 -3.69 -1.29 22.61
C ASP A 85 -3.34 -0.23 21.57
N GLY A 86 -3.41 -0.59 20.27
CA GLY A 86 -3.13 0.37 19.23
C GLY A 86 -2.69 -0.24 17.90
N ILE A 87 -2.54 0.65 16.91
CA ILE A 87 -2.00 0.38 15.57
C ILE A 87 -0.71 1.18 15.46
N THR A 88 0.44 0.54 15.65
CA THR A 88 1.74 1.21 15.76
C THR A 88 2.50 1.34 14.46
N THR A 89 2.13 0.60 13.42
CA THR A 89 2.77 0.59 12.10
C THR A 89 1.72 0.28 11.03
N PHE A 90 2.06 0.46 9.78
CA PHE A 90 1.17 0.09 8.66
C PHE A 90 0.75 -1.38 8.76
N ARG A 91 -0.58 -1.62 8.67
CA ARG A 91 -1.16 -2.97 8.85
C ARG A 91 -0.76 -3.65 10.15
N GLY A 92 -0.44 -2.87 11.17
CA GLY A 92 -0.37 -3.16 12.60
C GLY A 92 0.55 -4.27 13.08
N ASN A 93 1.16 -5.09 12.20
CA ASN A 93 2.09 -6.14 12.60
C ASN A 93 3.18 -6.43 11.55
N GLN A 94 4.09 -7.36 11.89
CA GLN A 94 5.24 -7.69 11.06
C GLN A 94 4.88 -8.37 9.73
N THR A 95 3.73 -9.03 9.65
CA THR A 95 3.25 -9.73 8.44
C THR A 95 2.25 -8.90 7.63
N ARG A 96 1.98 -7.66 8.07
CA ARG A 96 1.04 -6.71 7.45
C ARG A 96 -0.42 -7.22 7.41
N THR A 97 -0.85 -7.92 8.46
CA THR A 97 -2.15 -8.61 8.54
C THR A 97 -3.02 -8.24 9.74
N TYR A 98 -2.60 -7.30 10.58
CA TYR A 98 -3.42 -6.76 11.67
C TYR A 98 -4.06 -5.44 11.23
N TYR A 99 -5.38 -5.39 11.26
CA TYR A 99 -6.15 -4.27 10.69
C TYR A 99 -6.71 -3.31 11.76
N GLY A 100 -6.61 -3.66 13.03
CA GLY A 100 -7.18 -2.95 14.16
C GLY A 100 -8.15 -3.85 14.95
N SER A 101 -8.97 -3.26 15.78
CA SER A 101 -10.03 -3.95 16.52
C SER A 101 -11.32 -3.14 16.50
N GLY A 102 -12.46 -3.85 16.48
CA GLY A 102 -13.78 -3.27 16.47
C GLY A 102 -14.33 -2.89 17.87
N PRO A 103 -15.61 -2.62 17.93
CA PRO A 103 -16.53 -2.65 16.79
C PRO A 103 -16.31 -1.52 15.79
N VAL A 104 -16.75 -1.74 14.54
CA VAL A 104 -16.83 -0.68 13.52
C VAL A 104 -18.09 0.15 13.76
N PRO A 105 -18.06 1.51 13.67
CA PRO A 105 -19.26 2.34 13.76
C PRO A 105 -20.33 1.93 12.75
N MET A 106 -21.58 1.80 13.17
CA MET A 106 -22.69 1.37 12.30
C MET A 106 -23.59 2.54 11.84
N HIS A 107 -23.49 3.69 12.49
CA HIS A 107 -24.15 4.95 12.10
C HIS A 107 -23.13 6.10 12.11
N PRO A 108 -22.08 5.98 11.27
CA PRO A 108 -20.91 6.83 11.33
C PRO A 108 -21.22 8.28 11.00
N ARG A 109 -20.49 9.17 11.65
CA ARG A 109 -20.40 10.58 11.29
C ARG A 109 -19.01 11.09 11.57
N VAL A 110 -18.60 12.12 10.86
CA VAL A 110 -17.41 12.89 11.20
C VAL A 110 -17.67 13.58 12.54
N ILE A 111 -16.87 13.25 13.56
CA ILE A 111 -16.93 13.88 14.88
C ILE A 111 -15.94 15.02 15.02
N TRP A 112 -14.85 15.00 14.25
CA TRP A 112 -13.89 16.07 14.11
C TRP A 112 -13.14 15.99 12.78
N ARG A 113 -12.61 17.12 12.34
CA ARG A 113 -11.66 17.28 11.23
C ARG A 113 -10.46 18.09 11.71
N TYR A 114 -9.27 17.67 11.32
CA TYR A 114 -8.03 18.41 11.56
C TYR A 114 -7.35 18.77 10.23
N PRO A 115 -6.89 20.00 10.04
CA PRO A 115 -7.21 21.16 10.87
C PRO A 115 -8.69 21.51 10.78
N ALA A 116 -9.26 22.11 11.83
CA ALA A 116 -10.68 22.48 11.85
C ALA A 116 -11.03 23.51 10.75
N GLN A 117 -10.08 24.32 10.36
CA GLN A 117 -10.15 25.27 9.25
C GLN A 117 -8.87 25.21 8.42
N GLY A 118 -8.94 25.48 7.12
CA GLY A 118 -7.82 25.38 6.20
C GLY A 118 -7.52 23.94 5.79
N SER A 119 -6.32 23.68 5.33
CA SER A 119 -5.87 22.39 4.80
C SER A 119 -4.39 22.16 5.08
N LEU A 120 -4.01 20.89 5.24
CA LEU A 120 -2.63 20.43 5.36
C LEU A 120 -2.03 20.37 3.94
N CYS A 121 -1.47 21.46 3.46
CA CYS A 121 -0.93 21.57 2.11
C CYS A 121 0.47 22.16 2.12
N SER A 122 1.31 21.74 1.20
CA SER A 122 2.55 22.40 0.83
C SER A 122 2.84 22.23 -0.67
N THR A 123 3.79 23.01 -1.17
CA THR A 123 4.29 22.90 -2.53
C THR A 123 5.56 22.05 -2.52
N SER A 124 5.63 21.07 -3.39
CA SER A 124 6.80 20.22 -3.59
C SER A 124 7.06 19.99 -5.07
N THR A 125 8.32 19.71 -5.41
CA THR A 125 8.77 19.46 -6.77
C THR A 125 9.07 17.98 -6.95
N ASP A 126 8.52 17.38 -8.01
CA ASP A 126 8.83 16.03 -8.46
C ASP A 126 9.28 16.02 -9.94
N GLN A 127 9.41 14.85 -10.53
CA GLN A 127 9.77 14.68 -11.94
C GLN A 127 8.79 15.35 -12.94
N HIS A 128 7.56 15.68 -12.48
CA HIS A 128 6.54 16.38 -13.28
C HIS A 128 6.52 17.89 -13.05
N GLY A 129 7.37 18.40 -12.16
CA GLY A 129 7.50 19.81 -11.81
C GLY A 129 6.92 20.16 -10.45
N GLU A 130 6.86 21.47 -10.18
CA GLU A 130 6.31 22.00 -8.93
C GLU A 130 4.78 21.93 -8.92
N ARG A 131 4.20 21.40 -7.83
CA ARG A 131 2.75 21.35 -7.63
C ARG A 131 2.38 21.36 -6.14
N GLU A 132 1.14 21.78 -5.86
CA GLU A 132 0.57 21.74 -4.52
C GLU A 132 0.11 20.31 -4.18
N TRP A 133 0.49 19.88 -2.98
CA TRP A 133 0.09 18.61 -2.40
C TRP A 133 -0.68 18.87 -1.12
N CYS A 134 -1.82 18.18 -0.94
CA CYS A 134 -2.69 18.39 0.20
C CYS A 134 -3.07 17.08 0.89
N GLY A 135 -3.20 17.12 2.22
CA GLY A 135 -3.77 16.08 3.05
C GLY A 135 -2.79 14.98 3.43
N THR A 136 -3.26 13.76 3.34
CA THR A 136 -2.49 12.54 3.55
C THR A 136 -2.78 11.55 2.42
N GLY A 137 -1.82 10.74 2.07
CA GLY A 137 -1.99 9.79 0.98
C GLY A 137 -0.89 8.73 0.98
N TRP A 138 -0.52 8.25 -0.21
CA TRP A 138 0.47 7.19 -0.40
C TRP A 138 0.13 5.94 0.41
N THR A 139 -1.16 5.55 0.42
CA THR A 139 -1.77 4.51 1.26
C THR A 139 -1.48 4.65 2.77
N GLY A 140 -0.91 5.78 3.20
CA GLY A 140 -0.49 6.04 4.57
C GLY A 140 -1.59 5.79 5.59
N GLN A 141 -1.27 5.07 6.66
CA GLN A 141 -2.20 4.72 7.73
C GLN A 141 -1.82 5.48 9.01
N PRO A 142 -2.74 6.23 9.63
CA PRO A 142 -2.48 6.87 10.90
C PRO A 142 -2.12 5.84 11.97
N ASN A 143 -1.09 6.09 12.79
CA ASN A 143 -0.89 5.32 14.00
C ASN A 143 -1.93 5.71 15.06
N VAL A 144 -2.42 4.74 15.80
CA VAL A 144 -3.37 4.95 16.89
C VAL A 144 -2.81 4.30 18.15
N ILE A 145 -2.60 5.09 19.19
CA ILE A 145 -1.99 4.65 20.44
C ILE A 145 -2.96 4.89 21.59
N VAL A 146 -3.31 3.82 22.31
CA VAL A 146 -4.07 3.94 23.54
C VAL A 146 -3.10 4.05 24.73
N GLY A 147 -2.96 5.25 25.20
CA GLY A 147 -2.13 5.58 26.34
C GLY A 147 -2.82 5.31 27.67
N ARG A 148 -2.13 5.65 28.76
CA ARG A 148 -2.66 5.50 30.12
C ARG A 148 -4.02 6.19 30.27
N ARG A 149 -4.96 5.56 30.98
CA ARG A 149 -6.33 6.03 31.24
C ARG A 149 -7.20 6.14 29.98
N GLY A 150 -6.95 5.33 28.95
CA GLY A 150 -7.74 5.29 27.72
C GLY A 150 -7.65 6.58 26.89
N LYS A 151 -6.56 7.34 27.01
CA LYS A 151 -6.31 8.47 26.13
C LYS A 151 -5.84 7.94 24.77
N ILE A 152 -6.56 8.27 23.72
CA ILE A 152 -6.20 7.90 22.34
C ILE A 152 -5.40 9.04 21.73
N GLU A 153 -4.22 8.74 21.20
CA GLU A 153 -3.39 9.63 20.41
C GLU A 153 -3.30 9.09 18.98
N VAL A 154 -3.60 9.93 18.01
CA VAL A 154 -3.44 9.67 16.58
C VAL A 154 -2.20 10.39 16.08
N ARG A 155 -1.33 9.67 15.39
CA ARG A 155 -0.09 10.19 14.80
C ARG A 155 -0.15 9.99 13.30
N THR A 156 0.08 11.03 12.55
CA THR A 156 0.01 10.97 11.09
C THR A 156 1.02 11.88 10.43
N ASN A 157 1.55 11.41 9.32
CA ASN A 157 2.31 12.20 8.39
C ASN A 157 1.35 12.96 7.48
N ALA A 158 1.75 14.13 6.97
CA ALA A 158 0.90 14.90 6.06
C ALA A 158 1.71 15.67 5.01
N TYR A 159 1.03 16.05 3.96
CA TYR A 159 1.62 16.76 2.81
C TYR A 159 1.86 18.25 3.05
N ASP A 160 1.59 18.75 4.25
CA ASP A 160 2.08 20.06 4.68
C ASP A 160 3.53 20.05 5.19
N GLY A 161 4.22 18.90 5.01
CA GLY A 161 5.60 18.73 5.45
C GLY A 161 5.72 18.60 6.97
N ALA A 162 4.75 17.96 7.63
CA ALA A 162 4.81 17.81 9.09
C ALA A 162 4.32 16.44 9.57
N TYR A 163 4.80 16.07 10.75
CA TYR A 163 4.25 14.96 11.54
C TYR A 163 3.33 15.52 12.61
N HIS A 164 2.07 15.07 12.64
CA HIS A 164 1.02 15.55 13.52
C HIS A 164 0.69 14.55 14.62
N PHE A 165 0.35 15.07 15.80
CA PHE A 165 0.05 14.30 17.01
C PHE A 165 -1.25 14.83 17.60
N LEU A 166 -2.34 14.07 17.43
CA LEU A 166 -3.70 14.52 17.69
C LEU A 166 -4.36 13.72 18.80
N ASN A 167 -5.27 14.34 19.54
CA ASN A 167 -6.19 13.63 20.40
C ASN A 167 -7.19 12.86 19.52
N GLY A 168 -7.24 11.54 19.65
CA GLY A 168 -8.09 10.70 18.81
C GLY A 168 -9.59 10.99 18.95
N LYS A 169 -10.04 11.52 20.09
CA LYS A 169 -11.47 11.82 20.35
C LYS A 169 -11.89 13.23 19.92
N THR A 170 -10.95 14.19 19.85
CA THR A 170 -11.31 15.60 19.58
C THR A 170 -10.63 16.18 18.35
N GLY A 171 -9.57 15.55 17.83
CA GLY A 171 -8.76 16.08 16.73
C GLY A 171 -7.83 17.23 17.15
N GLU A 172 -7.82 17.63 18.41
CA GLU A 172 -6.93 18.70 18.90
C GLU A 172 -5.49 18.22 19.00
N PRO A 173 -4.49 19.05 18.66
CA PRO A 173 -3.10 18.70 18.85
C PRO A 173 -2.78 18.42 20.33
N VAL A 174 -2.13 17.30 20.61
CA VAL A 174 -1.65 16.94 21.98
C VAL A 174 -0.22 17.38 22.22
N ARG A 175 0.49 17.73 21.14
CA ARG A 175 1.82 18.35 21.14
C ARG A 175 2.03 19.12 19.83
N PRO A 176 3.05 19.99 19.72
CA PRO A 176 3.39 20.64 18.47
C PRO A 176 3.66 19.64 17.35
N ALA A 177 3.30 20.00 16.11
CA ALA A 177 3.73 19.24 14.95
C ALA A 177 5.24 19.39 14.74
N LEU A 178 5.90 18.34 14.26
CA LEU A 178 7.30 18.40 13.87
C LEU A 178 7.38 18.69 12.36
N GLN A 179 7.92 19.85 12.01
CA GLN A 179 8.11 20.23 10.62
C GLN A 179 9.28 19.48 10.00
N THR A 180 9.12 19.09 8.75
CA THR A 180 10.15 18.54 7.85
C THR A 180 10.52 19.57 6.79
N GLY A 181 11.50 19.26 5.95
CA GLY A 181 11.90 20.13 4.85
C GLY A 181 11.00 20.04 3.62
N ASP A 182 10.23 18.97 3.47
CA ASP A 182 9.31 18.70 2.36
C ASP A 182 8.18 17.75 2.83
N LEU A 183 7.34 17.25 1.92
CA LEU A 183 6.21 16.38 2.19
C LEU A 183 6.58 15.21 3.11
N ALA A 184 5.69 14.86 4.01
CA ALA A 184 5.73 13.59 4.73
C ALA A 184 4.64 12.68 4.16
N LYS A 185 5.04 11.77 3.27
CA LYS A 185 4.18 10.76 2.64
C LYS A 185 4.05 9.52 3.55
N GLY A 186 3.40 8.51 3.08
CA GLY A 186 3.40 7.17 3.65
C GLY A 186 3.01 7.04 5.12
N SER A 187 3.26 5.87 5.67
CA SER A 187 2.99 5.57 7.08
C SER A 187 4.25 5.67 7.92
N ALA A 188 4.09 6.09 9.16
CA ALA A 188 5.16 6.05 10.15
C ALA A 188 4.98 4.86 11.10
N THR A 189 5.95 4.68 12.02
CA THR A 189 5.85 3.68 13.06
C THR A 189 6.08 4.30 14.44
N SER A 190 5.16 4.05 15.36
CA SER A 190 5.34 4.27 16.78
C SER A 190 6.02 3.05 17.39
N ASP A 191 6.91 3.26 18.35
CA ASP A 191 7.66 2.16 18.97
C ASP A 191 6.70 1.11 19.59
N PRO A 192 6.76 -0.17 19.13
CA PRO A 192 5.84 -1.20 19.60
C PRO A 192 6.13 -1.69 21.03
N ASP A 193 7.36 -1.48 21.53
CA ASP A 193 7.78 -1.92 22.86
C ASP A 193 7.50 -0.86 23.94
N GLY A 194 6.87 0.27 23.55
CA GLY A 194 6.44 1.32 24.46
C GLY A 194 7.47 2.39 24.77
N PHE A 195 8.61 2.42 24.08
CA PHE A 195 9.48 3.60 24.13
C PHE A 195 8.74 4.81 23.53
N PRO A 196 8.89 6.01 24.08
CA PRO A 196 8.26 7.21 23.52
C PRO A 196 9.00 7.69 22.26
N LEU A 197 9.03 6.81 21.23
CA LEU A 197 9.71 7.02 19.96
C LEU A 197 8.73 6.95 18.80
N TYR A 198 9.04 7.70 17.75
CA TYR A 198 8.34 7.74 16.49
C TYR A 198 9.36 7.71 15.35
N TYR A 199 9.12 6.87 14.37
CA TYR A 199 10.01 6.61 13.24
C TYR A 199 9.29 6.99 11.97
N ALA A 200 9.83 7.95 11.22
CA ALA A 200 9.17 8.48 10.03
C ALA A 200 10.17 9.05 9.02
N GLY A 201 9.82 8.93 7.76
CA GLY A 201 10.53 9.54 6.66
C GLY A 201 9.78 10.71 6.03
N SER A 202 10.45 11.44 5.16
CA SER A 202 9.86 12.49 4.35
C SER A 202 10.67 12.73 3.07
N ARG A 203 10.10 13.50 2.14
CA ARG A 203 10.72 13.86 0.86
C ARG A 203 11.91 14.83 1.00
N ASP A 204 12.25 15.26 2.19
CA ASP A 204 13.45 16.06 2.46
C ASP A 204 14.72 15.20 2.63
N ASN A 205 14.73 13.99 2.08
CA ASN A 205 15.82 13.02 2.08
C ASN A 205 16.08 12.37 3.44
N LEU A 206 15.32 12.70 4.49
CA LEU A 206 15.64 12.29 5.85
C LEU A 206 14.62 11.31 6.45
N PHE A 207 15.12 10.15 6.83
CA PHE A 207 14.45 9.26 7.77
C PHE A 207 14.84 9.65 9.21
N ARG A 208 13.88 9.71 10.14
CA ARG A 208 14.09 10.24 11.48
C ARG A 208 13.68 9.30 12.60
N VAL A 209 14.45 9.30 13.67
CA VAL A 209 14.08 8.75 14.99
C VAL A 209 13.76 9.91 15.91
N ILE A 210 12.51 9.98 16.37
CA ILE A 210 11.95 11.14 17.05
C ILE A 210 11.50 10.75 18.45
N ALA A 211 11.95 11.50 19.46
CA ALA A 211 11.51 11.34 20.83
C ALA A 211 10.24 12.16 21.12
N LEU A 212 9.31 11.54 21.86
CA LEU A 212 8.00 12.11 22.21
C LEU A 212 7.80 12.31 23.71
N ASP A 213 8.83 12.13 24.53
CA ASP A 213 8.82 12.33 25.99
C ASP A 213 9.30 13.71 26.43
N ARG A 214 9.51 14.61 25.47
CA ARG A 214 9.92 15.99 25.66
C ARG A 214 8.76 16.94 25.42
N PRO A 215 8.84 18.24 25.84
CA PRO A 215 7.80 19.23 25.56
C PRO A 215 7.46 19.36 24.08
N GLU A 216 8.46 19.20 23.21
CA GLU A 216 8.32 19.20 21.75
C GLU A 216 8.92 17.92 21.17
N PRO A 217 8.33 17.36 20.09
CA PRO A 217 8.93 16.23 19.37
C PRO A 217 10.36 16.59 18.95
N THR A 218 11.31 15.70 19.28
CA THR A 218 12.73 16.01 19.12
C THR A 218 13.42 14.93 18.29
N VAL A 219 14.04 15.30 17.18
CA VAL A 219 14.86 14.39 16.38
C VAL A 219 16.10 13.99 17.19
N LEU A 220 16.25 12.71 17.45
CA LEU A 220 17.42 12.14 18.13
C LEU A 220 18.48 11.64 17.15
N TRP A 221 18.06 11.28 15.95
CA TRP A 221 18.92 10.78 14.89
C TRP A 221 18.18 10.86 13.55
N ASP A 222 18.94 11.02 12.49
CA ASP A 222 18.45 10.98 11.11
C ASP A 222 19.38 10.16 10.19
N LEU A 223 18.82 9.74 9.04
CA LEU A 223 19.53 9.03 7.99
C LEU A 223 19.19 9.71 6.66
N ASN A 224 20.20 10.20 5.97
CA ASN A 224 20.02 10.86 4.68
C ASN A 224 20.11 9.83 3.53
N ALA A 225 19.10 9.77 2.67
CA ALA A 225 19.00 8.82 1.57
C ALA A 225 20.13 8.97 0.55
N GLU A 226 20.58 10.19 0.26
CA GLU A 226 21.61 10.47 -0.74
C GLU A 226 23.01 10.03 -0.31
N THR A 227 23.29 10.06 1.00
CA THR A 227 24.65 9.85 1.53
C THR A 227 24.82 8.57 2.34
N SER A 228 23.74 7.84 2.63
CA SER A 228 23.75 6.64 3.48
C SER A 228 24.32 5.40 2.79
N VAL A 229 24.38 5.40 1.46
CA VAL A 229 24.90 4.31 0.62
C VAL A 229 25.80 4.86 -0.49
N PRO A 230 26.74 4.04 -1.04
CA PRO A 230 27.71 4.54 -2.02
C PRO A 230 27.08 4.89 -3.38
N ASN A 231 25.99 4.24 -3.76
CA ASN A 231 25.34 4.40 -5.06
C ASN A 231 23.82 4.40 -4.86
N PRO A 232 23.22 5.51 -4.41
CA PRO A 232 21.77 5.65 -4.41
C PRO A 232 21.26 5.63 -5.85
N VAL A 233 20.13 4.96 -6.09
CA VAL A 233 19.49 4.85 -7.41
C VAL A 233 18.09 5.40 -7.29
N TRP A 234 17.65 6.17 -8.27
CA TRP A 234 16.36 6.78 -8.41
C TRP A 234 16.16 8.04 -7.57
N ASN A 235 15.47 7.97 -6.46
CA ASN A 235 14.98 9.11 -5.67
C ASN A 235 15.58 9.09 -4.24
N ASP A 236 15.14 9.95 -3.38
CA ASP A 236 15.68 10.15 -2.04
C ASP A 236 14.60 10.26 -0.95
N ASP A 237 13.33 9.96 -1.29
CA ASP A 237 12.21 9.92 -0.37
C ASP A 237 12.23 8.68 0.54
N TRP A 238 11.39 8.71 1.58
CA TRP A 238 11.16 7.60 2.50
C TRP A 238 9.65 7.43 2.70
N ASP A 239 9.04 6.46 2.05
CA ASP A 239 7.59 6.27 1.98
C ASP A 239 7.08 5.07 2.78
N GLY A 240 7.88 4.01 2.90
CA GLY A 240 7.52 2.82 3.65
C GLY A 240 7.26 3.10 5.14
N ALA A 241 6.44 2.25 5.78
CA ALA A 241 6.36 2.20 7.23
C ALA A 241 7.49 1.32 7.76
N PRO A 242 8.43 1.86 8.55
CA PRO A 242 9.48 1.06 9.14
C PRO A 242 8.92 -0.03 10.06
N LEU A 243 9.67 -1.09 10.23
CA LEU A 243 9.30 -2.18 11.11
C LEU A 243 10.33 -2.33 12.24
N VAL A 244 9.87 -2.33 13.48
CA VAL A 244 10.72 -2.57 14.65
C VAL A 244 10.63 -4.04 15.04
N VAL A 245 11.79 -4.72 15.08
CA VAL A 245 11.93 -6.12 15.49
C VAL A 245 13.02 -6.21 16.56
N GLY A 246 12.63 -6.41 17.81
CA GLY A 246 13.56 -6.24 18.93
C GLY A 246 14.19 -4.85 18.91
N ASP A 247 15.51 -4.76 19.07
CA ASP A 247 16.22 -3.47 19.03
C ASP A 247 16.67 -3.05 17.62
N TYR A 248 16.01 -3.59 16.58
CA TYR A 248 16.35 -3.31 15.18
C TYR A 248 15.17 -2.68 14.45
N LEU A 249 15.48 -1.71 13.62
CA LEU A 249 14.56 -1.07 12.71
C LEU A 249 14.89 -1.50 11.27
N LEU A 250 13.89 -1.89 10.53
CA LEU A 250 13.95 -2.37 9.15
C LEU A 250 13.23 -1.35 8.26
N GLU A 251 13.91 -0.85 7.22
CA GLU A 251 13.36 0.19 6.35
C GLU A 251 13.85 0.06 4.92
N GLY A 252 12.98 0.37 3.95
CA GLY A 252 13.33 0.55 2.54
C GLY A 252 13.27 2.03 2.17
N GLY A 253 14.20 2.49 1.31
CA GLY A 253 14.20 3.86 0.82
C GLY A 253 13.98 3.94 -0.69
N GLU A 254 13.46 5.06 -1.16
CA GLU A 254 13.36 5.34 -2.60
C GLU A 254 14.73 5.48 -3.28
N ASN A 255 15.81 5.60 -2.51
CA ASN A 255 17.17 5.45 -3.00
C ASN A 255 17.53 4.01 -3.39
N SER A 256 16.53 3.12 -3.38
CA SER A 256 16.58 1.73 -3.81
C SER A 256 17.42 0.81 -2.91
N TRP A 257 17.58 1.15 -1.65
CA TRP A 257 18.30 0.33 -0.68
C TRP A 257 17.41 -0.02 0.52
N PHE A 258 17.59 -1.24 1.02
CA PHE A 258 17.02 -1.71 2.28
C PHE A 258 18.05 -1.60 3.41
N TYR A 259 17.59 -1.21 4.59
CA TYR A 259 18.41 -0.92 5.77
C TYR A 259 17.99 -1.75 6.96
N VAL A 260 18.97 -2.23 7.74
CA VAL A 260 18.80 -2.73 9.09
C VAL A 260 19.58 -1.81 10.03
N ILE A 261 18.87 -1.17 10.94
CA ILE A 261 19.42 -0.17 11.86
C ILE A 261 19.25 -0.69 13.29
N ARG A 262 20.33 -0.89 14.00
CA ARG A 262 20.26 -1.21 15.42
C ARG A 262 20.10 0.08 16.21
N LEU A 263 19.02 0.20 16.99
CA LEU A 263 18.58 1.44 17.62
C LEU A 263 19.35 1.77 18.91
N HIS A 264 19.75 0.77 19.71
CA HIS A 264 20.31 0.91 21.04
C HIS A 264 19.44 1.81 21.92
N ARG A 265 18.14 1.46 22.00
CA ARG A 265 17.15 2.18 22.80
C ARG A 265 17.42 2.07 24.29
N GLY A 266 17.20 3.13 25.02
CA GLY A 266 17.36 3.18 26.48
C GLY A 266 16.81 4.47 27.06
N TYR A 267 17.14 4.72 28.33
CA TYR A 267 16.78 5.94 29.03
C TYR A 267 18.02 6.53 29.68
N ASP A 268 18.09 7.86 29.77
CA ASP A 268 19.10 8.56 30.54
C ASP A 268 18.77 8.60 32.06
N ASP A 269 19.66 9.19 32.86
CA ASP A 269 19.49 9.32 34.31
C ASP A 269 18.26 10.18 34.71
N ARG A 270 17.68 10.91 33.80
CA ARG A 270 16.45 11.70 33.99
C ARG A 270 15.20 10.95 33.55
N GLY A 271 15.36 9.73 33.05
CA GLY A 271 14.28 8.92 32.51
C GLY A 271 13.80 9.36 31.11
N MET A 272 14.60 10.15 30.39
CA MET A 272 14.30 10.55 29.02
C MET A 272 14.82 9.50 28.04
N VAL A 273 14.02 9.18 26.99
CA VAL A 273 14.42 8.20 25.98
C VAL A 273 15.69 8.63 25.24
N THR A 274 16.56 7.68 25.04
CA THR A 274 17.80 7.85 24.26
C THR A 274 17.93 6.74 23.21
N VAL A 275 18.61 7.06 22.11
CA VAL A 275 18.98 6.11 21.07
C VAL A 275 20.43 6.34 20.64
N ARG A 276 21.10 5.30 20.14
CA ARG A 276 22.39 5.40 19.46
C ARG A 276 22.36 4.54 18.18
N PRO A 277 21.58 4.96 17.18
CA PRO A 277 21.35 4.15 16.00
C PRO A 277 22.63 3.89 15.22
N LYS A 278 22.74 2.67 14.72
CA LYS A 278 23.83 2.24 13.85
C LYS A 278 23.26 1.41 12.71
N VAL A 279 23.49 1.85 11.48
CA VAL A 279 23.24 1.02 10.29
C VAL A 279 24.18 -0.19 10.37
N VAL A 280 23.61 -1.39 10.46
CA VAL A 280 24.35 -2.65 10.62
C VAL A 280 24.32 -3.52 9.37
N LEU A 281 23.37 -3.24 8.45
CA LEU A 281 23.27 -3.86 7.13
C LEU A 281 22.62 -2.89 6.16
N THR A 282 23.12 -2.87 4.94
CA THR A 282 22.42 -2.34 3.76
C THR A 282 22.51 -3.36 2.64
N VAL A 283 21.42 -3.53 1.90
CA VAL A 283 21.39 -4.37 0.70
C VAL A 283 20.66 -3.63 -0.43
N PRO A 284 21.11 -3.76 -1.70
CA PRO A 284 20.41 -3.15 -2.82
C PRO A 284 19.04 -3.81 -3.03
N GLY A 285 18.02 -2.99 -3.27
CA GLY A 285 16.70 -3.44 -3.68
C GLY A 285 16.63 -3.95 -5.11
N PHE A 286 17.74 -3.91 -5.84
CA PHE A 286 17.86 -4.26 -7.26
C PHE A 286 19.06 -5.17 -7.51
N ASP A 287 19.13 -5.74 -8.70
CA ASP A 287 20.29 -6.48 -9.20
C ASP A 287 20.51 -6.18 -10.70
N ASP A 288 21.66 -6.59 -11.23
CA ASP A 288 22.04 -6.35 -12.63
C ASP A 288 21.07 -7.01 -13.63
N GLU A 289 20.46 -8.13 -13.26
CA GLU A 289 19.48 -8.83 -14.09
C GLU A 289 18.20 -7.99 -14.24
N LEU A 290 17.73 -7.37 -13.15
CA LEU A 290 16.59 -6.45 -13.18
C LEU A 290 16.89 -5.23 -14.02
N LEU A 291 18.01 -4.54 -13.75
CA LEU A 291 18.40 -3.32 -14.47
C LEU A 291 18.61 -3.56 -15.98
N ALA A 292 18.97 -4.77 -16.39
CA ALA A 292 19.14 -5.12 -17.80
C ALA A 292 17.82 -5.24 -18.58
N VAL A 293 16.68 -5.43 -17.89
CA VAL A 293 15.36 -5.62 -18.53
C VAL A 293 14.42 -4.43 -18.36
N LEU A 294 14.72 -3.53 -17.43
CA LEU A 294 13.91 -2.33 -17.22
C LEU A 294 14.19 -1.26 -18.29
N PRO A 295 13.16 -0.49 -18.71
CA PRO A 295 13.33 0.65 -19.63
C PRO A 295 13.93 1.89 -18.95
N ASP A 296 13.94 1.92 -17.62
CA ASP A 296 14.35 3.04 -16.77
C ASP A 296 15.16 2.53 -15.57
N SER A 297 15.46 3.42 -14.62
CA SER A 297 16.15 3.09 -13.37
C SER A 297 15.24 3.21 -12.14
N ASN A 298 13.92 3.23 -12.32
CA ASN A 298 12.98 3.25 -11.19
C ASN A 298 12.94 1.87 -10.53
N VAL A 299 13.67 1.77 -9.42
CA VAL A 299 13.80 0.56 -8.59
C VAL A 299 13.68 0.91 -7.09
N SER A 300 13.00 2.02 -6.79
CA SER A 300 12.75 2.49 -5.42
C SER A 300 12.03 1.44 -4.57
N ILE A 301 12.25 1.46 -3.26
CA ILE A 301 11.49 0.65 -2.29
C ILE A 301 10.52 1.60 -1.59
N GLU A 302 9.28 1.65 -2.08
CA GLU A 302 8.22 2.55 -1.59
C GLU A 302 7.27 1.84 -0.62
N ASN A 303 7.23 0.51 -0.67
CA ASN A 303 6.37 -0.31 0.18
C ASN A 303 6.93 -0.52 1.60
N SER A 304 6.02 -0.80 2.53
CA SER A 304 6.38 -1.18 3.89
C SER A 304 6.88 -2.63 3.92
N VAL A 305 8.07 -2.86 4.44
CA VAL A 305 8.67 -4.19 4.51
C VAL A 305 7.85 -5.13 5.40
N ALA A 306 7.78 -6.42 5.05
CA ALA A 306 7.17 -7.45 5.87
C ALA A 306 8.25 -8.40 6.42
N PHE A 307 7.99 -8.98 7.60
CA PHE A 307 8.98 -9.83 8.28
C PHE A 307 8.33 -11.06 8.89
N ARG A 308 8.98 -12.21 8.71
CA ARG A 308 8.59 -13.45 9.36
C ARG A 308 9.79 -14.40 9.51
N ASP A 309 9.92 -15.00 10.68
CA ASP A 309 10.87 -16.09 10.96
C ASP A 309 12.34 -15.78 10.56
N GLY A 310 12.77 -14.53 10.78
CA GLY A 310 14.12 -14.07 10.44
C GLY A 310 14.32 -13.58 9.01
N ILE A 311 13.28 -13.66 8.17
CA ILE A 311 13.33 -13.24 6.77
C ILE A 311 12.51 -11.95 6.59
N VAL A 312 13.13 -10.92 6.02
CA VAL A 312 12.43 -9.71 5.59
C VAL A 312 12.09 -9.81 4.11
N TYR A 313 10.86 -9.38 3.75
CA TYR A 313 10.37 -9.34 2.38
C TYR A 313 10.00 -7.91 2.01
N PHE A 314 10.37 -7.50 0.82
CA PHE A 314 10.01 -6.23 0.21
C PHE A 314 9.98 -6.35 -1.31
N ALA A 315 9.36 -5.39 -1.96
CA ALA A 315 9.36 -5.25 -3.42
C ALA A 315 9.94 -3.88 -3.80
N ASN A 316 10.12 -3.65 -5.08
CA ASN A 316 10.55 -2.36 -5.60
C ASN A 316 9.74 -1.95 -6.83
N SER A 317 9.87 -0.68 -7.23
CA SER A 317 9.18 -0.15 -8.41
C SER A 317 9.65 -0.76 -9.73
N GLY A 318 10.76 -1.49 -9.76
CA GLY A 318 11.16 -2.35 -10.89
C GLY A 318 10.42 -3.69 -10.93
N GLY A 319 9.59 -4.00 -9.92
CA GLY A 319 8.84 -5.25 -9.80
C GLY A 319 9.61 -6.40 -9.16
N LEU A 320 10.75 -6.15 -8.53
CA LEU A 320 11.54 -7.21 -7.91
C LEU A 320 11.13 -7.43 -6.46
N VAL A 321 10.49 -8.57 -6.19
CA VAL A 321 10.20 -9.06 -4.83
C VAL A 321 11.40 -9.83 -4.32
N GLN A 322 11.92 -9.44 -3.16
CA GLN A 322 13.07 -10.07 -2.52
C GLN A 322 12.74 -10.56 -1.11
N GLY A 323 13.39 -11.67 -0.72
CA GLY A 323 13.43 -12.15 0.66
C GLY A 323 14.87 -12.29 1.12
N TRP A 324 15.21 -11.68 2.26
CA TRP A 324 16.54 -11.72 2.84
C TRP A 324 16.50 -12.32 4.25
N ASP A 325 17.24 -13.42 4.46
CA ASP A 325 17.49 -13.93 5.81
C ASP A 325 18.46 -13.01 6.53
N ILE A 326 17.93 -12.29 7.51
CA ILE A 326 18.66 -11.36 8.39
C ILE A 326 18.80 -11.88 9.82
N SER A 327 18.45 -13.14 10.10
CA SER A 327 18.45 -13.74 11.44
C SER A 327 19.82 -13.60 12.14
N ARG A 328 20.91 -13.77 11.38
CA ARG A 328 22.27 -13.56 11.91
C ARG A 328 22.54 -12.11 12.26
N VAL A 329 22.03 -11.15 11.49
CA VAL A 329 22.17 -9.71 11.78
C VAL A 329 21.42 -9.35 13.04
N LEU A 330 20.18 -9.83 13.19
CA LEU A 330 19.37 -9.63 14.41
C LEU A 330 20.01 -10.26 15.67
N SER A 331 20.88 -11.26 15.48
CA SER A 331 21.68 -11.88 16.56
C SER A 331 23.05 -11.21 16.76
N GLY A 332 23.31 -10.06 16.14
CA GLY A 332 24.55 -9.29 16.27
C GLY A 332 25.66 -9.66 15.26
N GLY A 333 25.38 -10.52 14.29
CA GLY A 333 26.26 -10.78 13.15
C GLY A 333 26.18 -9.70 12.08
N SER A 334 26.87 -9.91 10.95
CA SER A 334 26.95 -8.92 9.85
C SER A 334 26.59 -9.47 8.47
N ARG A 335 26.09 -10.70 8.41
CA ARG A 335 25.77 -11.34 7.13
C ARG A 335 24.28 -11.57 6.98
N ALA A 336 23.75 -11.18 5.82
CA ALA A 336 22.44 -11.56 5.32
C ALA A 336 22.59 -12.37 4.04
N GLU A 337 21.57 -13.15 3.72
CA GLU A 337 21.52 -13.96 2.52
C GLU A 337 20.20 -13.72 1.80
N ARG A 338 20.23 -13.46 0.47
CA ARG A 338 19.02 -13.39 -0.33
C ARG A 338 18.53 -14.82 -0.57
N VAL A 339 17.39 -15.16 0.04
CA VAL A 339 16.77 -16.49 -0.01
C VAL A 339 15.58 -16.57 -0.97
N PHE A 340 15.10 -15.43 -1.43
CA PHE A 340 13.96 -15.34 -2.34
C PHE A 340 14.15 -14.22 -3.37
N ARG A 341 13.76 -14.48 -4.61
CA ARG A 341 13.74 -13.55 -5.74
C ARG A 341 12.58 -13.90 -6.67
N PHE A 342 11.71 -12.92 -6.93
CA PHE A 342 10.63 -13.06 -7.92
C PHE A 342 10.41 -11.73 -8.63
N TRP A 343 10.32 -11.73 -9.95
CA TRP A 343 10.06 -10.54 -10.74
C TRP A 343 8.61 -10.53 -11.22
N THR A 344 7.85 -9.49 -10.86
CA THR A 344 6.46 -9.28 -11.26
C THR A 344 6.36 -8.74 -12.68
N GLY A 345 7.35 -7.97 -13.11
CA GLY A 345 7.36 -7.28 -14.42
C GLY A 345 6.77 -5.88 -14.38
N GLU A 346 6.22 -5.43 -13.26
CA GLU A 346 5.56 -4.13 -13.10
C GLU A 346 5.92 -3.47 -11.77
N ASP A 347 5.65 -2.19 -11.66
CA ASP A 347 5.80 -1.43 -10.43
C ASP A 347 5.04 -2.09 -9.27
N THR A 348 5.67 -2.14 -8.09
CA THR A 348 5.15 -2.87 -6.94
C THR A 348 5.27 -2.03 -5.66
N ASP A 349 4.36 -1.07 -5.52
CA ASP A 349 4.26 -0.18 -4.36
C ASP A 349 3.46 -0.79 -3.22
N ALA A 350 2.55 -1.73 -3.54
CA ALA A 350 1.83 -2.48 -2.53
C ALA A 350 2.77 -3.27 -1.63
N SER A 351 2.58 -3.18 -0.31
CA SER A 351 3.38 -3.95 0.64
C SER A 351 3.14 -5.46 0.50
N VAL A 352 4.19 -6.25 0.64
CA VAL A 352 4.08 -7.71 0.70
C VAL A 352 3.31 -8.11 1.96
N VAL A 353 2.31 -8.96 1.81
CA VAL A 353 1.52 -9.50 2.92
C VAL A 353 1.87 -10.98 3.12
N ILE A 354 2.09 -11.40 4.37
CA ILE A 354 2.50 -12.78 4.69
C ILE A 354 1.41 -13.46 5.50
N ASP A 355 0.91 -14.60 5.03
CA ASP A 355 -0.10 -15.33 5.81
C ASP A 355 0.53 -16.21 6.91
N GLN A 356 -0.35 -16.80 7.74
CA GLN A 356 0.06 -17.66 8.85
C GLN A 356 0.84 -18.91 8.39
N SER A 357 0.66 -19.35 7.14
CA SER A 357 1.37 -20.48 6.53
C SER A 357 2.68 -20.08 5.86
N GLY A 358 3.00 -18.78 5.83
CA GLY A 358 4.21 -18.23 5.22
C GLY A 358 4.13 -18.00 3.71
N PHE A 359 2.95 -18.07 3.11
CA PHE A 359 2.76 -17.62 1.73
C PHE A 359 2.80 -16.10 1.64
N LEU A 360 3.40 -15.59 0.57
CA LEU A 360 3.43 -14.17 0.25
C LEU A 360 2.29 -13.81 -0.69
N TYR A 361 1.67 -12.68 -0.46
CA TYR A 361 0.71 -12.06 -1.37
C TYR A 361 1.30 -10.74 -1.84
N VAL A 362 1.44 -10.61 -3.15
CA VAL A 362 2.09 -9.50 -3.83
C VAL A 362 1.10 -8.92 -4.83
N ALA A 363 0.94 -7.61 -4.80
CA ALA A 363 0.16 -6.88 -5.79
C ALA A 363 1.05 -5.89 -6.53
N SER A 364 0.84 -5.72 -7.82
CA SER A 364 1.60 -4.79 -8.67
C SER A 364 0.66 -3.90 -9.46
N GLU A 365 1.18 -2.80 -9.91
CA GLU A 365 0.55 -1.92 -10.87
C GLU A 365 0.54 -2.53 -12.28
N LEU A 366 0.04 -1.81 -13.23
CA LEU A 366 0.07 -2.16 -14.66
C LEU A 366 0.32 -0.87 -15.46
N GLU A 367 1.58 -0.48 -15.54
CA GLU A 367 2.04 0.77 -16.16
C GLU A 367 3.00 0.52 -17.33
N ARG A 368 3.92 -0.43 -17.17
CA ARG A 368 4.92 -0.78 -18.19
C ARG A 368 4.40 -1.79 -19.21
N PHE A 369 3.30 -2.49 -18.90
CA PHE A 369 2.66 -3.49 -19.76
C PHE A 369 3.65 -4.55 -20.28
N THR A 370 4.57 -4.98 -19.44
CA THR A 370 5.57 -5.97 -19.82
C THR A 370 4.95 -7.32 -20.16
N ALA A 371 5.65 -8.14 -20.94
CA ALA A 371 5.21 -9.51 -21.21
C ALA A 371 5.14 -10.34 -19.91
N ARG A 372 6.05 -10.08 -18.96
CA ARG A 372 6.07 -10.75 -17.67
C ARG A 372 4.84 -10.42 -16.82
N ALA A 373 4.43 -9.16 -16.78
CA ALA A 373 3.23 -8.73 -16.07
C ALA A 373 1.95 -9.39 -16.60
N ARG A 374 1.86 -9.57 -17.92
CA ARG A 374 0.75 -10.31 -18.53
C ARG A 374 0.77 -11.80 -18.21
N GLU A 375 1.95 -12.38 -18.04
CA GLU A 375 2.12 -13.79 -17.66
C GLU A 375 1.69 -14.05 -16.20
N VAL A 376 2.11 -13.18 -15.27
CA VAL A 376 1.92 -13.41 -13.82
C VAL A 376 0.74 -12.65 -13.22
N GLY A 377 0.07 -11.76 -13.99
CA GLY A 377 -1.01 -10.92 -13.48
C GLY A 377 -0.54 -9.87 -12.47
N GLN A 378 -1.48 -9.16 -11.84
CA GLN A 378 -1.22 -8.06 -10.92
C GLN A 378 -1.46 -8.43 -9.45
N LEU A 379 -2.01 -9.60 -9.16
CA LEU A 379 -2.08 -10.16 -7.82
C LEU A 379 -1.56 -11.59 -7.84
N MET A 380 -0.60 -11.88 -6.99
CA MET A 380 0.09 -13.16 -6.95
C MET A 380 0.14 -13.73 -5.53
N LYS A 381 -0.06 -15.05 -5.41
CA LYS A 381 0.28 -15.82 -4.22
C LYS A 381 1.54 -16.61 -4.50
N LEU A 382 2.58 -16.40 -3.68
CA LEU A 382 3.89 -17.02 -3.86
C LEU A 382 4.24 -17.91 -2.66
N ASP A 383 4.89 -19.03 -2.93
CA ASP A 383 5.46 -19.91 -1.89
C ASP A 383 6.99 -19.70 -1.83
N PRO A 384 7.52 -18.95 -0.86
CA PRO A 384 8.94 -18.68 -0.78
C PRO A 384 9.79 -19.91 -0.42
N ARG A 385 9.18 -21.01 -0.01
CA ARG A 385 9.87 -22.30 0.24
C ARG A 385 10.26 -23.01 -1.07
N HIS A 386 9.66 -22.59 -2.19
CA HIS A 386 9.95 -23.09 -3.53
C HIS A 386 10.48 -21.96 -4.44
N PRO A 387 11.65 -21.35 -4.13
CA PRO A 387 12.10 -20.12 -4.77
C PRO A 387 12.34 -20.24 -6.29
N ASN A 388 12.50 -21.46 -6.82
CA ASN A 388 12.66 -21.68 -8.26
C ASN A 388 11.32 -21.77 -9.02
N ASP A 389 10.21 -22.04 -8.33
CA ASP A 389 8.84 -22.10 -8.87
C ASP A 389 7.84 -21.66 -7.79
N PRO A 390 7.86 -20.37 -7.41
CA PRO A 390 7.10 -19.91 -6.25
C PRO A 390 5.63 -19.60 -6.55
N LEU A 391 5.22 -19.48 -7.82
CA LEU A 391 3.87 -19.01 -8.18
C LEU A 391 2.83 -20.08 -7.91
N VAL A 392 2.02 -19.89 -6.86
CA VAL A 392 0.92 -20.79 -6.49
C VAL A 392 -0.32 -20.52 -7.33
N TRP A 393 -0.70 -19.27 -7.45
CA TRP A 393 -1.73 -18.76 -8.35
C TRP A 393 -1.51 -17.27 -8.61
N SER A 394 -2.09 -16.79 -9.70
CA SER A 394 -2.12 -15.37 -10.02
C SER A 394 -3.49 -14.93 -10.54
N PHE A 395 -3.75 -13.63 -10.46
CA PHE A 395 -4.96 -13.01 -10.93
C PHE A 395 -4.62 -11.75 -11.73
N ALA A 396 -5.09 -11.69 -12.97
CA ALA A 396 -4.88 -10.53 -13.84
C ALA A 396 -5.99 -9.50 -13.64
N ILE A 397 -5.61 -8.25 -13.42
CA ILE A 397 -6.53 -7.11 -13.46
C ILE A 397 -6.70 -6.72 -14.94
N PRO A 398 -7.93 -6.57 -15.44
CA PRO A 398 -8.15 -6.19 -16.84
C PRO A 398 -7.49 -4.85 -17.19
N GLU A 399 -6.85 -4.79 -18.37
CA GLU A 399 -6.37 -3.53 -18.96
C GLU A 399 -7.60 -2.70 -19.40
N LEU A 400 -7.73 -1.47 -18.94
CA LEU A 400 -8.79 -0.55 -19.38
C LEU A 400 -8.27 0.40 -20.45
N GLY A 401 -7.98 -0.13 -21.66
CA GLY A 401 -7.68 0.67 -22.84
C GLY A 401 -6.43 1.56 -22.72
N ALA A 402 -6.32 2.53 -23.64
CA ALA A 402 -5.13 3.38 -23.80
C ALA A 402 -4.99 4.53 -22.77
N GLU A 403 -5.85 4.60 -21.77
CA GLU A 403 -5.98 5.80 -20.92
C GLU A 403 -5.33 5.67 -19.54
N GLY A 404 -4.49 4.71 -19.30
CA GLY A 404 -3.78 4.85 -18.06
C GLY A 404 -3.30 3.59 -17.36
N ALA A 405 -2.43 3.85 -16.43
CA ALA A 405 -1.94 2.94 -15.43
C ALA A 405 -3.10 2.20 -14.74
N GLY A 406 -2.96 0.91 -14.65
CA GLY A 406 -3.94 0.01 -14.06
C GLY A 406 -3.35 -0.75 -12.87
N GLY A 407 -3.91 -1.94 -12.62
CA GLY A 407 -3.41 -2.84 -11.61
C GLY A 407 -3.80 -2.45 -10.18
N VAL A 408 -2.90 -2.70 -9.24
CA VAL A 408 -3.16 -2.59 -7.80
C VAL A 408 -2.03 -1.83 -7.12
N TRP A 409 -2.34 -0.65 -6.61
CA TRP A 409 -1.46 0.15 -5.78
C TRP A 409 -1.69 -0.09 -4.28
N ALA A 410 -2.94 -0.32 -3.91
CA ALA A 410 -3.33 -0.62 -2.54
C ALA A 410 -2.80 -1.98 -2.05
N THR A 411 -2.39 -2.06 -0.79
CA THR A 411 -1.98 -3.32 -0.18
C THR A 411 -3.21 -4.22 0.05
N PRO A 412 -3.24 -5.46 -0.48
CA PRO A 412 -4.34 -6.39 -0.28
C PRO A 412 -4.59 -6.75 1.18
N ALA A 413 -5.80 -7.16 1.53
CA ALA A 413 -6.15 -7.58 2.87
C ALA A 413 -6.54 -9.06 2.93
N LEU A 414 -5.92 -9.81 3.85
CA LEU A 414 -6.26 -11.21 4.14
C LEU A 414 -7.24 -11.28 5.30
N TYR A 415 -8.42 -11.86 5.09
CA TYR A 415 -9.38 -12.07 6.15
C TYR A 415 -10.11 -13.41 5.97
N GLY A 416 -10.02 -14.27 6.97
CA GLY A 416 -10.57 -15.61 6.88
C GLY A 416 -10.06 -16.38 5.65
N ARG A 417 -10.98 -16.81 4.80
CA ARG A 417 -10.67 -17.51 3.55
C ARG A 417 -10.51 -16.60 2.33
N MET A 418 -10.67 -15.29 2.50
CA MET A 418 -10.68 -14.32 1.41
C MET A 418 -9.40 -13.48 1.38
N ILE A 419 -9.14 -12.91 0.20
CA ILE A 419 -8.27 -11.77 -0.01
C ILE A 419 -9.09 -10.67 -0.68
N TYR A 420 -9.03 -9.46 -0.14
CA TYR A 420 -9.70 -8.28 -0.67
C TYR A 420 -8.68 -7.38 -1.35
N VAL A 421 -9.01 -6.95 -2.56
CA VAL A 421 -8.11 -6.19 -3.43
C VAL A 421 -8.85 -4.96 -3.94
N ALA A 422 -8.22 -3.81 -3.82
CA ALA A 422 -8.72 -2.55 -4.37
C ALA A 422 -7.84 -2.14 -5.56
N THR A 423 -8.44 -1.79 -6.69
CA THR A 423 -7.73 -1.57 -7.96
C THR A 423 -7.63 -0.09 -8.33
N ASN A 424 -6.64 0.27 -9.15
CA ASN A 424 -6.49 1.63 -9.67
C ASN A 424 -7.68 2.10 -10.54
N HIS A 425 -8.60 1.21 -10.88
CA HIS A 425 -9.80 1.50 -11.66
C HIS A 425 -11.09 1.59 -10.84
N GLY A 426 -11.01 1.48 -9.51
CA GLY A 426 -12.18 1.60 -8.64
C GLY A 426 -12.88 0.27 -8.34
N ASP A 427 -12.33 -0.86 -8.71
CA ASP A 427 -12.90 -2.15 -8.35
C ASP A 427 -12.42 -2.59 -6.97
N LEU A 428 -13.35 -2.99 -6.12
CA LEU A 428 -13.11 -3.76 -4.90
C LEU A 428 -13.48 -5.22 -5.19
N ILE A 429 -12.49 -6.11 -5.08
CA ILE A 429 -12.60 -7.51 -5.51
C ILE A 429 -12.39 -8.44 -4.32
N GLY A 430 -13.28 -9.42 -4.14
CA GLY A 430 -13.11 -10.52 -3.21
C GLY A 430 -12.71 -11.81 -3.93
N LEU A 431 -11.50 -12.33 -3.62
CA LEU A 431 -11.03 -13.60 -4.16
C LEU A 431 -10.88 -14.64 -3.06
N GLU A 432 -11.07 -15.91 -3.40
CA GLU A 432 -10.78 -16.99 -2.48
C GLU A 432 -9.25 -17.18 -2.34
N ARG A 433 -8.74 -16.99 -1.13
CA ARG A 433 -7.29 -16.98 -0.84
C ARG A 433 -6.57 -18.27 -1.23
N ARG A 434 -7.26 -19.42 -1.21
CA ARG A 434 -6.68 -20.73 -1.54
C ARG A 434 -6.46 -20.91 -3.04
N THR A 435 -7.39 -20.42 -3.87
CA THR A 435 -7.44 -20.70 -5.31
C THR A 435 -7.16 -19.48 -6.20
N GLY A 436 -7.28 -18.25 -5.67
CA GLY A 436 -7.26 -17.02 -6.45
C GLY A 436 -8.54 -16.77 -7.26
N GLU A 437 -9.58 -17.60 -7.05
CA GLU A 437 -10.85 -17.47 -7.78
C GLU A 437 -11.64 -16.26 -7.31
N GLU A 438 -12.02 -15.39 -8.25
CA GLU A 438 -12.89 -14.24 -7.98
C GLU A 438 -14.27 -14.74 -7.56
N ARG A 439 -14.78 -14.22 -6.44
CA ARG A 439 -16.10 -14.52 -5.92
C ARG A 439 -17.09 -13.40 -6.19
N TRP A 440 -16.61 -12.17 -6.09
CA TRP A 440 -17.42 -10.98 -6.33
C TRP A 440 -16.55 -9.78 -6.68
N ARG A 441 -17.19 -8.78 -7.28
CA ARG A 441 -16.58 -7.50 -7.65
C ARG A 441 -17.59 -6.38 -7.50
N ILE A 442 -17.19 -5.28 -6.86
CA ILE A 442 -17.96 -4.04 -6.71
C ILE A 442 -17.17 -2.92 -7.37
N HIS A 443 -17.81 -2.12 -8.21
CA HIS A 443 -17.21 -0.93 -8.80
C HIS A 443 -17.60 0.31 -7.99
N LEU A 444 -16.60 1.06 -7.50
CA LEU A 444 -16.75 2.28 -6.73
C LEU A 444 -16.60 3.53 -7.61
N ALA A 445 -16.89 4.72 -7.05
CA ALA A 445 -17.01 5.95 -7.83
C ALA A 445 -15.67 6.51 -8.37
N GLY A 446 -14.55 5.97 -7.96
CA GLY A 446 -13.21 6.40 -8.41
C GLY A 446 -12.12 5.40 -8.06
N PRO A 447 -10.86 5.67 -8.44
CA PRO A 447 -9.73 4.85 -8.07
C PRO A 447 -9.75 4.47 -6.58
N THR A 448 -9.33 3.25 -6.26
CA THR A 448 -9.30 2.75 -4.89
C THR A 448 -7.86 2.51 -4.45
N TRP A 449 -7.16 3.60 -4.09
CA TRP A 449 -5.77 3.57 -3.63
C TRP A 449 -5.66 3.31 -2.12
N SER A 450 -6.74 3.59 -1.36
CA SER A 450 -6.84 3.18 0.03
C SER A 450 -6.83 1.67 0.18
N SER A 451 -6.02 1.14 1.07
CA SER A 451 -5.96 -0.30 1.30
C SER A 451 -7.20 -0.81 2.05
N PRO A 452 -7.83 -1.94 1.64
CA PRO A 452 -9.01 -2.49 2.30
C PRO A 452 -8.74 -2.85 3.78
N VAL A 453 -9.70 -2.60 4.67
CA VAL A 453 -9.56 -2.87 6.12
C VAL A 453 -10.73 -3.73 6.60
N PRO A 454 -10.55 -5.06 6.72
CA PRO A 454 -11.56 -5.97 7.27
C PRO A 454 -11.45 -6.08 8.80
N ILE A 455 -12.57 -5.84 9.51
CA ILE A 455 -12.67 -5.95 10.97
C ILE A 455 -14.07 -6.45 11.34
N ASP A 456 -14.16 -7.49 12.17
CA ASP A 456 -15.43 -8.01 12.72
C ASP A 456 -16.51 -8.23 11.64
N ASP A 457 -16.13 -8.87 10.52
CA ASP A 457 -17.00 -9.10 9.37
C ASP A 457 -17.50 -7.83 8.65
N VAL A 458 -16.89 -6.67 8.91
CA VAL A 458 -17.09 -5.43 8.16
C VAL A 458 -15.84 -5.09 7.35
N LEU A 459 -16.00 -4.85 6.06
CA LEU A 459 -14.92 -4.40 5.17
C LEU A 459 -15.05 -2.91 4.90
N LEU A 460 -14.05 -2.14 5.32
CA LEU A 460 -13.94 -0.71 5.03
C LEU A 460 -13.12 -0.47 3.77
N GLN A 461 -13.59 0.42 2.91
CA GLN A 461 -12.90 0.86 1.69
C GLN A 461 -13.14 2.34 1.42
N GLY A 462 -12.06 3.10 1.25
CA GLY A 462 -12.11 4.47 0.73
C GLY A 462 -11.91 4.52 -0.76
N ASP A 463 -12.54 5.47 -1.45
CA ASP A 463 -12.35 5.72 -2.87
C ASP A 463 -11.94 7.16 -3.19
N CYS A 464 -11.50 7.41 -4.43
CA CYS A 464 -11.19 8.76 -4.91
C CYS A 464 -12.41 9.55 -5.40
N GLY A 465 -13.62 8.99 -5.30
CA GLY A 465 -14.87 9.74 -5.31
C GLY A 465 -15.08 10.50 -3.99
N GLY A 466 -14.25 10.20 -2.99
CA GLY A 466 -14.27 10.84 -1.67
C GLY A 466 -15.24 10.21 -0.69
N THR A 467 -15.55 8.94 -0.86
CA THR A 467 -16.49 8.20 -0.03
C THR A 467 -15.77 7.06 0.71
N MET A 468 -16.04 6.95 2.01
CA MET A 468 -15.74 5.78 2.81
C MET A 468 -16.93 4.84 2.79
N HIS A 469 -16.72 3.60 2.43
CA HIS A 469 -17.71 2.53 2.36
C HIS A 469 -17.48 1.48 3.44
N ALA A 470 -18.55 0.85 3.91
CA ALA A 470 -18.51 -0.33 4.74
C ALA A 470 -19.44 -1.41 4.18
N PHE A 471 -18.92 -2.62 4.06
CA PHE A 471 -19.62 -3.76 3.50
C PHE A 471 -19.70 -4.90 4.51
N ASP A 472 -20.81 -5.63 4.54
CA ASP A 472 -20.98 -6.84 5.35
C ASP A 472 -20.32 -8.04 4.65
N ILE A 473 -19.24 -8.53 5.20
CA ILE A 473 -18.47 -9.68 4.68
C ILE A 473 -18.67 -10.96 5.50
N SER A 474 -19.74 -11.04 6.30
CA SER A 474 -20.10 -12.23 7.08
C SER A 474 -20.39 -13.46 6.19
N GLU A 475 -20.89 -13.25 4.96
CA GLU A 475 -21.01 -14.25 3.91
C GLU A 475 -19.95 -14.07 2.80
N PRO A 476 -18.68 -14.40 3.05
CA PRO A 476 -17.54 -13.92 2.27
C PRO A 476 -17.52 -14.37 0.80
N LEU A 477 -18.29 -15.40 0.41
CA LEU A 477 -18.36 -15.89 -0.97
C LEU A 477 -19.42 -15.19 -1.83
N ARG A 478 -20.24 -14.33 -1.24
CA ARG A 478 -21.26 -13.55 -1.92
C ARG A 478 -20.83 -12.10 -2.00
N GLU A 479 -21.33 -11.41 -3.02
CA GLU A 479 -21.18 -9.97 -3.11
C GLU A 479 -21.75 -9.33 -1.83
N PRO A 480 -20.92 -8.58 -1.08
CA PRO A 480 -21.33 -8.06 0.22
C PRO A 480 -22.27 -6.86 0.06
N PRO A 481 -23.36 -6.80 0.82
CA PRO A 481 -24.20 -5.61 0.86
C PRO A 481 -23.44 -4.46 1.52
N GLU A 482 -23.68 -3.24 1.02
CA GLU A 482 -23.20 -2.03 1.67
C GLU A 482 -24.01 -1.77 2.94
N LEU A 483 -23.31 -1.65 4.08
CA LEU A 483 -23.90 -1.29 5.37
C LEU A 483 -24.14 0.20 5.47
N TRP A 484 -23.15 0.98 5.04
CA TRP A 484 -23.20 2.43 5.01
C TRP A 484 -22.12 3.00 4.10
N SER A 485 -22.33 4.25 3.67
CA SER A 485 -21.34 5.09 3.02
C SER A 485 -21.31 6.47 3.66
N LEU A 486 -20.11 7.09 3.72
CA LEU A 486 -19.88 8.41 4.32
C LEU A 486 -18.97 9.23 3.41
N SER A 487 -19.50 10.33 2.86
CA SER A 487 -18.69 11.24 2.06
C SER A 487 -17.78 12.11 2.92
N LEU A 488 -16.48 12.15 2.58
CA LEU A 488 -15.47 13.04 3.14
C LEU A 488 -15.07 14.16 2.15
N GLY A 489 -15.68 14.17 0.97
CA GLY A 489 -15.60 15.26 -0.01
C GLY A 489 -14.34 15.34 -0.84
N SER A 490 -13.38 14.43 -0.68
CA SER A 490 -12.15 14.35 -1.49
C SER A 490 -11.55 12.95 -1.45
N CYS A 491 -10.74 12.61 -2.45
CA CYS A 491 -10.10 11.31 -2.59
C CYS A 491 -9.54 10.78 -1.26
N ILE A 492 -9.95 9.57 -0.89
CA ILE A 492 -9.47 8.83 0.28
C ILE A 492 -8.38 7.88 -0.20
N GLU A 493 -7.16 8.37 -0.21
CA GLU A 493 -5.95 7.60 -0.55
C GLU A 493 -5.34 6.93 0.69
N SER A 494 -5.52 7.56 1.85
CA SER A 494 -5.06 7.06 3.14
C SER A 494 -5.80 5.79 3.55
N THR A 495 -5.08 4.83 4.12
CA THR A 495 -5.66 3.62 4.71
C THR A 495 -6.29 3.96 6.08
N PRO A 496 -7.55 3.60 6.34
CA PRO A 496 -8.17 3.89 7.63
C PRO A 496 -7.57 3.06 8.76
N SER A 497 -7.52 3.66 9.95
CA SER A 497 -7.23 2.98 11.21
C SER A 497 -8.50 2.83 12.03
N VAL A 498 -8.73 1.65 12.60
CA VAL A 498 -9.94 1.34 13.38
C VAL A 498 -9.56 0.81 14.74
N LEU A 499 -10.10 1.41 15.78
CA LEU A 499 -9.94 0.95 17.15
C LEU A 499 -11.11 1.46 18.02
N GLU A 500 -11.69 0.58 18.86
CA GLU A 500 -12.69 0.97 19.88
C GLU A 500 -13.83 1.87 19.34
N ASP A 501 -14.59 1.42 18.37
CA ASP A 501 -15.74 2.16 17.79
C ASP A 501 -15.39 3.48 17.06
N MET A 502 -14.13 3.66 16.69
CA MET A 502 -13.69 4.86 15.96
C MET A 502 -12.88 4.49 14.72
N ILE A 503 -12.99 5.36 13.71
CA ILE A 503 -12.18 5.31 12.48
C ILE A 503 -11.41 6.62 12.34
N TRP A 504 -10.12 6.54 11.98
CA TRP A 504 -9.29 7.68 11.65
C TRP A 504 -8.73 7.50 10.25
N VAL A 505 -8.89 8.53 9.43
CA VAL A 505 -8.49 8.51 8.01
C VAL A 505 -8.19 9.92 7.53
N GLY A 506 -7.25 10.03 6.62
CA GLY A 506 -6.98 11.29 5.94
C GLY A 506 -7.50 11.30 4.50
N THR A 507 -7.54 12.49 3.90
CA THR A 507 -7.96 12.67 2.49
C THR A 507 -7.02 13.62 1.76
N ARG A 508 -7.02 13.57 0.43
CA ARG A 508 -6.31 14.53 -0.44
C ARG A 508 -6.89 15.95 -0.40
N GLY A 509 -8.04 16.13 0.26
CA GLY A 509 -8.63 17.46 0.50
C GLY A 509 -8.00 18.25 1.65
N GLY A 510 -6.87 17.80 2.19
CA GLY A 510 -6.12 18.52 3.23
C GLY A 510 -6.67 18.29 4.63
N GLY A 511 -7.37 17.21 4.89
CA GLY A 511 -7.92 16.92 6.23
C GLY A 511 -7.65 15.51 6.71
N VAL A 512 -7.52 15.37 8.03
CA VAL A 512 -7.60 14.12 8.79
C VAL A 512 -8.91 14.12 9.59
N TYR A 513 -9.60 13.00 9.62
CA TYR A 513 -10.94 12.88 10.17
C TYR A 513 -10.98 11.82 11.27
N GLY A 514 -11.71 12.12 12.34
CA GLY A 514 -12.19 11.14 13.29
C GLY A 514 -13.67 10.88 13.05
N ILE A 515 -14.02 9.60 12.94
CA ILE A 515 -15.36 9.13 12.60
C ILE A 515 -15.80 8.17 13.70
N ALA A 516 -17.02 8.32 14.20
CA ALA A 516 -17.62 7.47 15.22
C ALA A 516 -19.15 7.52 15.11
N ASP A 517 -19.82 6.64 15.83
CA ASP A 517 -21.27 6.66 15.92
C ASP A 517 -21.78 7.90 16.66
N ARG A 518 -22.95 8.33 16.29
CA ARG A 518 -23.68 9.37 17.02
C ARG A 518 -24.01 8.84 18.42
N LYS A 519 -23.39 9.39 19.46
CA LYS A 519 -23.91 9.19 20.82
C LYS A 519 -25.30 9.78 20.87
N GLY A 520 -26.30 8.92 21.18
CA GLY A 520 -27.69 9.28 21.31
C GLY A 520 -27.91 10.26 22.46
#